data_7aacb9f3e95678b94fe61f9743ca0415
#
_entry.id   7aacb9f3e95678b94fe61f9743ca0415
#
_cell.length_a   1.000
_cell.length_b   1.000
_cell.length_c   1.000
_cell.angle_alpha   90.00
_cell.angle_beta   90.00
_cell.angle_gamma   90.00
#
_symmetry.space_group_name_H-M   'P 1'
#
loop_
_entity.id
_entity.type
_entity.pdbx_description
1 polymer ?
#
loop_
_entity_poly.entity_id
_entity_poly.type
_entity_poly.pdbx_seq_one_letter_code
_entity_poly.pdbx_strand_id
1 'polypeptide(L)'
;MKARRIAFFGLMALSLLALLYSGELIYLWVIIFQISLLVISVLNLVITFAAIVFVQKLDRETAVKGETVTLQLEAYNETLFPFAHLTLSYSTPETSYNGNEHHFSVSLLPQHREVITTPIKCKYRGEYRFGFTRISATDIFGLISISFPFTVFTSHRLVKLLVYPRIRPILPGIFVNREKEGPTDSPFARAEELSSIADIRDFREGDPLKRVHWKLSARNRKLLVKEFEESLSPDSVILVDCTAHSFKGEAAVQYEDTIIECAAAFAKRMTDDFQPIKMFTYSNERTEVSGSSPVDFPAFYELLSRIKFQGDLSLAAAIKLERTTLGNLGSLVIISQTPTDELYEVLTTLAESGCRITLAAVVDKDVTDDHIIRMLGDLSLRGVNSFTLFPGEDISLRLGGAV
;
A
#
# COMPACT_ATOMS: atom_id res chain seq x y z
N MET A 1 23.72 -23.01 28.82
CA MET A 1 24.79 -21.99 28.87
C MET A 1 25.22 -21.59 30.28
N LYS A 2 24.31 -21.16 31.16
CA LYS A 2 24.70 -20.71 32.53
C LYS A 2 25.55 -21.76 33.31
N ALA A 3 25.14 -23.03 33.29
CA ALA A 3 25.87 -24.10 34.00
C ALA A 3 27.30 -24.31 33.48
N ARG A 4 27.53 -24.26 32.15
CA ARG A 4 28.88 -24.38 31.56
C ARG A 4 29.79 -23.23 31.96
N ARG A 5 29.29 -22.00 31.98
CA ARG A 5 30.02 -20.81 32.46
C ARG A 5 30.41 -20.94 33.91
N ILE A 6 29.47 -21.33 34.78
CA ILE A 6 29.71 -21.52 36.21
C ILE A 6 30.78 -22.62 36.41
N ALA A 7 30.67 -23.74 35.70
CA ALA A 7 31.63 -24.82 35.80
C ALA A 7 33.04 -24.39 35.35
N PHE A 8 33.16 -23.67 34.24
CA PHE A 8 34.43 -23.19 33.71
C PHE A 8 35.10 -22.18 34.64
N PHE A 9 34.37 -21.14 35.08
CA PHE A 9 34.93 -20.15 36.01
C PHE A 9 35.16 -20.72 37.41
N GLY A 10 34.34 -21.67 37.84
CA GLY A 10 34.56 -22.41 39.09
C GLY A 10 35.84 -23.26 39.01
N LEU A 11 36.10 -23.95 37.91
CA LEU A 11 37.31 -24.70 37.68
C LEU A 11 38.54 -23.77 37.63
N MET A 12 38.41 -22.60 37.05
CA MET A 12 39.48 -21.59 36.98
C MET A 12 39.81 -21.06 38.40
N ALA A 13 38.81 -20.77 39.21
CA ALA A 13 39.00 -20.36 40.60
C ALA A 13 39.64 -21.46 41.44
N LEU A 14 39.22 -22.72 41.25
CA LEU A 14 39.78 -23.87 41.93
C LEU A 14 41.26 -24.09 41.55
N SER A 15 41.60 -23.96 40.26
CA SER A 15 43.00 -24.08 39.79
C SER A 15 43.88 -22.97 40.36
N LEU A 16 43.34 -21.75 40.50
CA LEU A 16 44.05 -20.63 41.12
C LEU A 16 44.29 -20.89 42.63
N LEU A 17 43.27 -21.36 43.37
CA LEU A 17 43.42 -21.72 44.76
C LEU A 17 44.43 -22.86 44.96
N ALA A 18 44.40 -23.87 44.11
CA ALA A 18 45.35 -24.98 44.15
C ALA A 18 46.78 -24.51 43.87
N LEU A 19 47.00 -23.59 42.95
CA LEU A 19 48.31 -22.97 42.69
C LEU A 19 48.83 -22.21 43.93
N LEU A 20 47.96 -21.44 44.57
CA LEU A 20 48.32 -20.65 45.74
C LEU A 20 48.63 -21.55 46.97
N TYR A 21 47.93 -22.68 47.08
CA TYR A 21 48.11 -23.59 48.22
C TYR A 21 49.30 -24.53 48.06
N SER A 22 49.47 -25.16 46.87
CA SER A 22 50.48 -26.18 46.62
C SER A 22 51.78 -25.63 46.00
N GLY A 23 51.74 -24.45 45.31
CA GLY A 23 52.89 -23.90 44.61
C GLY A 23 53.33 -24.69 43.36
N GLU A 24 52.59 -25.71 42.97
CA GLU A 24 52.93 -26.62 41.88
C GLU A 24 52.72 -25.99 40.50
N LEU A 25 53.73 -25.99 39.62
CA LEU A 25 53.68 -25.40 38.27
C LEU A 25 52.59 -26.00 37.36
N ILE A 26 52.13 -27.22 37.67
CA ILE A 26 51.06 -27.85 36.89
C ILE A 26 49.76 -27.05 36.88
N TYR A 27 49.41 -26.42 38.01
CA TYR A 27 48.21 -25.58 38.08
C TYR A 27 48.36 -24.29 37.30
N LEU A 28 49.58 -23.77 37.16
CA LEU A 28 49.87 -22.64 36.30
C LEU A 28 49.58 -22.98 34.81
N TRP A 29 50.02 -24.18 34.37
CA TRP A 29 49.72 -24.62 32.99
C TRP A 29 48.24 -24.81 32.74
N VAL A 30 47.49 -25.30 33.74
CA VAL A 30 46.01 -25.42 33.64
C VAL A 30 45.37 -24.04 33.48
N ILE A 31 45.80 -23.03 34.23
CA ILE A 31 45.29 -21.67 34.14
C ILE A 31 45.63 -21.07 32.76
N ILE A 32 46.87 -21.24 32.31
CA ILE A 32 47.27 -20.77 30.96
C ILE A 32 46.40 -21.42 29.88
N PHE A 33 46.12 -22.73 29.97
CA PHE A 33 45.24 -23.43 29.05
C PHE A 33 43.82 -22.88 29.09
N GLN A 34 43.25 -22.62 30.27
CA GLN A 34 41.92 -22.02 30.40
C GLN A 34 41.85 -20.61 29.82
N ILE A 35 42.88 -19.78 30.04
CA ILE A 35 42.99 -18.46 29.43
C ILE A 35 43.07 -18.55 27.90
N SER A 36 43.87 -19.52 27.38
CA SER A 36 43.98 -19.73 25.93
C SER A 36 42.63 -20.11 25.31
N LEU A 37 41.81 -20.92 25.96
CA LEU A 37 40.45 -21.24 25.51
C LEU A 37 39.55 -20.00 25.46
N LEU A 38 39.64 -19.10 26.46
CA LEU A 38 38.90 -17.83 26.42
C LEU A 38 39.35 -16.95 25.25
N VAL A 39 40.66 -16.84 25.02
CA VAL A 39 41.18 -16.05 23.89
C VAL A 39 40.70 -16.63 22.55
N ILE A 40 40.76 -17.95 22.39
CA ILE A 40 40.25 -18.63 21.17
C ILE A 40 38.75 -18.39 21.02
N SER A 41 37.98 -18.44 22.09
CA SER A 41 36.55 -18.18 22.11
C SER A 41 36.21 -16.76 21.63
N VAL A 42 36.91 -15.76 22.18
CA VAL A 42 36.74 -14.36 21.74
C VAL A 42 37.15 -14.18 20.28
N LEU A 43 38.30 -14.74 19.89
CA LEU A 43 38.80 -14.64 18.52
C LEU A 43 37.82 -15.27 17.53
N ASN A 44 37.27 -16.44 17.86
CA ASN A 44 36.24 -17.09 17.03
C ASN A 44 35.01 -16.20 16.84
N LEU A 45 34.51 -15.55 17.90
CA LEU A 45 33.39 -14.63 17.81
C LEU A 45 33.73 -13.41 16.93
N VAL A 46 34.91 -12.82 17.12
CA VAL A 46 35.36 -11.69 16.30
C VAL A 46 35.43 -12.07 14.81
N ILE A 47 36.03 -13.22 14.49
CA ILE A 47 36.08 -13.73 13.12
C ILE A 47 34.67 -13.96 12.58
N THR A 48 33.80 -14.59 13.37
CA THR A 48 32.40 -14.83 12.98
C THR A 48 31.68 -13.54 12.58
N PHE A 49 31.72 -12.50 13.46
CA PHE A 49 31.04 -11.24 13.16
C PHE A 49 31.69 -10.41 12.05
N ALA A 50 33.03 -10.54 11.88
CA ALA A 50 33.75 -9.81 10.84
C ALA A 50 33.56 -10.41 9.44
N ALA A 51 33.37 -11.72 9.35
CA ALA A 51 33.42 -12.45 8.08
C ALA A 51 32.06 -13.01 7.63
N ILE A 52 31.02 -12.92 8.46
CA ILE A 52 29.69 -13.39 8.05
C ILE A 52 29.08 -12.45 7.03
N VAL A 53 28.59 -13.01 5.93
CA VAL A 53 27.87 -12.28 4.88
C VAL A 53 26.41 -12.65 4.91
N PHE A 54 25.56 -11.64 4.83
CA PHE A 54 24.13 -11.79 4.78
C PHE A 54 23.58 -11.28 3.45
N VAL A 55 22.66 -12.03 2.87
CA VAL A 55 21.92 -11.62 1.68
C VAL A 55 20.43 -11.80 1.96
N GLN A 56 19.66 -10.76 1.62
CA GLN A 56 18.22 -10.76 1.76
C GLN A 56 17.61 -10.42 0.41
N LYS A 57 16.74 -11.30 -0.07
CA LYS A 57 16.10 -11.15 -1.39
C LYS A 57 14.63 -11.47 -1.31
N LEU A 58 13.84 -10.76 -2.11
CA LEU A 58 12.46 -11.15 -2.45
C LEU A 58 12.43 -11.68 -3.88
N ASP A 59 11.52 -12.57 -4.16
CA ASP A 59 11.22 -12.99 -5.53
C ASP A 59 10.67 -11.81 -6.35
N ARG A 60 9.97 -10.85 -5.71
CA ARG A 60 9.44 -9.62 -6.31
C ARG A 60 9.29 -8.51 -5.26
N GLU A 61 9.45 -7.26 -5.69
CA GLU A 61 9.36 -6.07 -4.83
C GLU A 61 7.91 -5.54 -4.71
N THR A 62 7.02 -6.05 -5.55
CA THR A 62 5.60 -5.67 -5.58
C THR A 62 4.71 -6.89 -5.59
N ALA A 63 3.56 -6.80 -4.94
CA ALA A 63 2.54 -7.85 -4.91
C ALA A 63 1.14 -7.24 -4.80
N VAL A 64 0.11 -8.01 -5.11
CA VAL A 64 -1.27 -7.63 -4.86
C VAL A 64 -1.77 -8.29 -3.58
N LYS A 65 -2.65 -7.63 -2.85
CA LYS A 65 -3.29 -8.18 -1.66
C LYS A 65 -3.88 -9.57 -1.91
N GLY A 66 -3.49 -10.53 -1.08
CA GLY A 66 -3.86 -11.94 -1.18
C GLY A 66 -2.82 -12.83 -1.86
N GLU A 67 -1.83 -12.27 -2.54
CA GLU A 67 -0.71 -13.03 -3.11
C GLU A 67 0.31 -13.45 -2.06
N THR A 68 1.14 -14.43 -2.42
CA THR A 68 2.25 -14.88 -1.59
C THR A 68 3.57 -14.50 -2.26
N VAL A 69 4.46 -13.89 -1.49
CA VAL A 69 5.82 -13.50 -1.90
C VAL A 69 6.81 -14.32 -1.11
N THR A 70 7.90 -14.71 -1.72
CA THR A 70 8.93 -15.55 -1.09
C THR A 70 10.11 -14.70 -0.63
N LEU A 71 10.34 -14.69 0.68
CA LEU A 71 11.54 -14.10 1.28
C LEU A 71 12.64 -15.16 1.35
N GLN A 72 13.79 -14.86 0.75
CA GLN A 72 15.01 -15.65 0.88
C GLN A 72 16.01 -14.92 1.74
N LEU A 73 16.41 -15.55 2.82
CA LEU A 73 17.42 -15.08 3.77
C LEU A 73 18.61 -16.02 3.68
N GLU A 74 19.76 -15.49 3.34
CA GLU A 74 20.98 -16.27 3.18
C GLU A 74 22.02 -15.79 4.20
N ALA A 75 22.67 -16.75 4.84
CA ALA A 75 23.85 -16.53 5.68
C ALA A 75 25.01 -17.38 5.12
N TYR A 76 26.15 -16.76 4.88
CA TYR A 76 27.27 -17.39 4.24
C TYR A 76 28.56 -17.20 5.04
N ASN A 77 29.35 -18.27 5.17
CA ASN A 77 30.66 -18.27 5.78
C ASN A 77 31.75 -18.35 4.69
N GLU A 78 32.42 -17.23 4.41
CA GLU A 78 33.52 -17.18 3.43
C GLU A 78 34.86 -17.66 3.98
N THR A 79 34.95 -17.94 5.28
CA THR A 79 36.20 -18.32 5.91
C THR A 79 36.48 -19.81 5.87
N LEU A 80 37.73 -20.18 6.17
CA LEU A 80 38.15 -21.56 6.38
C LEU A 80 37.85 -22.09 7.78
N PHE A 81 37.32 -21.24 8.67
CA PHE A 81 37.01 -21.58 10.06
C PHE A 81 35.51 -21.76 10.25
N PRO A 82 35.08 -22.75 11.06
CA PRO A 82 33.67 -22.88 11.37
C PRO A 82 33.22 -21.69 12.24
N PHE A 83 32.05 -21.13 11.91
CA PHE A 83 31.46 -20.10 12.76
C PHE A 83 30.88 -20.71 14.02
N ALA A 84 30.84 -19.88 15.04
CA ALA A 84 30.11 -20.14 16.26
C ALA A 84 28.62 -20.45 15.98
N HIS A 85 27.93 -20.98 16.96
CA HIS A 85 26.48 -21.19 16.85
C HIS A 85 25.76 -19.85 16.73
N LEU A 86 25.10 -19.63 15.60
CA LEU A 86 24.39 -18.41 15.28
C LEU A 86 22.90 -18.58 15.53
N THR A 87 22.29 -17.58 16.15
CA THR A 87 20.83 -17.42 16.21
C THR A 87 20.48 -16.12 15.50
N LEU A 88 19.75 -16.24 14.40
CA LEU A 88 19.32 -15.13 13.59
C LEU A 88 17.85 -14.89 13.84
N SER A 89 17.50 -13.63 14.12
CA SER A 89 16.11 -13.20 14.23
C SER A 89 15.74 -12.38 13.02
N TYR A 90 14.57 -12.62 12.47
CA TYR A 90 14.02 -11.83 11.37
C TYR A 90 12.54 -11.56 11.60
N SER A 91 12.06 -10.43 11.07
CA SER A 91 10.65 -10.06 11.11
C SER A 91 9.98 -10.37 9.79
N THR A 92 8.71 -10.75 9.87
CA THR A 92 7.82 -10.92 8.72
C THR A 92 6.54 -10.11 8.94
N PRO A 93 5.96 -9.53 7.87
CA PRO A 93 4.73 -8.74 7.98
C PRO A 93 3.50 -9.64 7.95
N GLU A 94 3.31 -10.52 8.93
CA GLU A 94 2.10 -11.38 8.95
C GLU A 94 0.83 -10.62 9.31
N THR A 95 0.95 -9.54 10.07
CA THR A 95 -0.14 -8.60 10.36
C THR A 95 0.42 -7.21 10.49
N SER A 96 -0.28 -6.20 9.98
CA SER A 96 0.15 -4.80 9.95
C SER A 96 0.51 -4.18 11.32
N TYR A 97 0.29 -4.86 12.42
CA TYR A 97 0.43 -4.30 13.76
C TYR A 97 1.55 -4.89 14.61
N ASN A 98 1.88 -6.17 14.45
CA ASN A 98 3.00 -6.82 15.14
C ASN A 98 3.61 -7.83 14.18
N GLY A 99 4.69 -7.44 13.50
CA GLY A 99 5.48 -8.40 12.76
C GLY A 99 5.92 -9.54 13.67
N ASN A 100 5.67 -10.78 13.29
CA ASN A 100 6.14 -11.91 14.06
C ASN A 100 7.67 -11.97 13.93
N GLU A 101 8.35 -12.03 15.07
CA GLU A 101 9.78 -12.23 15.12
C GLU A 101 10.06 -13.74 15.12
N HIS A 102 10.71 -14.19 14.08
CA HIS A 102 11.13 -15.57 13.93
C HIS A 102 12.58 -15.72 14.29
N HIS A 103 12.93 -16.82 14.97
CA HIS A 103 14.29 -17.14 15.34
C HIS A 103 14.68 -18.47 14.68
N PHE A 104 15.84 -18.51 14.09
CA PHE A 104 16.42 -19.77 13.65
C PHE A 104 17.89 -19.84 14.09
N SER A 105 18.32 -21.04 14.36
CA SER A 105 19.68 -21.32 14.82
C SER A 105 20.42 -22.11 13.75
N VAL A 106 21.61 -21.64 13.40
CA VAL A 106 22.46 -22.25 12.38
C VAL A 106 23.91 -22.32 12.84
N SER A 107 24.60 -23.36 12.42
CA SER A 107 26.05 -23.49 12.57
C SER A 107 26.65 -23.57 11.18
N LEU A 108 27.32 -22.50 10.76
CA LEU A 108 27.90 -22.40 9.43
C LEU A 108 29.30 -23.02 9.39
N LEU A 109 29.44 -24.13 8.70
CA LEU A 109 30.72 -24.74 8.38
C LEU A 109 31.54 -23.82 7.46
N PRO A 110 32.89 -24.07 7.32
CA PRO A 110 33.69 -23.33 6.39
C PRO A 110 33.15 -23.38 4.95
N GLN A 111 33.11 -22.24 4.28
CA GLN A 111 32.61 -22.08 2.92
C GLN A 111 31.19 -22.61 2.68
N HIS A 112 30.41 -22.70 3.74
CA HIS A 112 29.02 -23.16 3.67
C HIS A 112 28.04 -22.01 3.64
N ARG A 113 26.91 -22.25 2.96
CA ARG A 113 25.81 -21.29 2.81
C ARG A 113 24.54 -21.93 3.32
N GLU A 114 23.84 -21.20 4.15
CA GLU A 114 22.51 -21.59 4.62
C GLU A 114 21.47 -20.65 4.01
N VAL A 115 20.43 -21.21 3.43
CA VAL A 115 19.34 -20.45 2.80
C VAL A 115 18.03 -20.81 3.46
N ILE A 116 17.35 -19.78 3.95
CA ILE A 116 16.02 -19.91 4.52
C ILE A 116 15.04 -19.25 3.58
N THR A 117 14.04 -20.01 3.20
CA THR A 117 12.96 -19.56 2.34
C THR A 117 11.67 -19.51 3.12
N THR A 118 11.08 -18.33 3.24
CA THR A 118 9.83 -18.12 3.99
C THR A 118 8.77 -17.52 3.09
N PRO A 119 7.62 -18.20 2.89
CA PRO A 119 6.50 -17.63 2.18
C PRO A 119 5.81 -16.57 3.04
N ILE A 120 5.57 -15.39 2.48
CA ILE A 120 4.89 -14.26 3.13
C ILE A 120 3.57 -14.03 2.40
N LYS A 121 2.46 -14.21 3.10
CA LYS A 121 1.14 -13.89 2.56
C LYS A 121 0.84 -12.41 2.73
N CYS A 122 0.63 -11.70 1.62
CA CYS A 122 0.30 -10.28 1.60
C CYS A 122 -1.18 -10.07 1.98
N LYS A 123 -1.47 -10.03 3.29
CA LYS A 123 -2.84 -9.97 3.81
C LYS A 123 -3.50 -8.61 3.60
N TYR A 124 -2.72 -7.53 3.70
CA TYR A 124 -3.15 -6.14 3.60
C TYR A 124 -2.26 -5.34 2.66
N ARG A 125 -2.78 -4.23 2.12
CA ARG A 125 -2.01 -3.30 1.30
C ARG A 125 -1.00 -2.50 2.14
N GLY A 126 0.00 -1.93 1.50
CA GLY A 126 0.93 -1.00 2.13
C GLY A 126 2.39 -1.24 1.79
N GLU A 127 3.26 -0.37 2.27
CA GLU A 127 4.70 -0.53 2.18
C GLU A 127 5.23 -1.24 3.41
N TYR A 128 5.82 -2.42 3.21
CA TYR A 128 6.40 -3.23 4.27
C TYR A 128 7.91 -3.24 4.17
N ARG A 129 8.56 -3.24 5.34
CA ARG A 129 10.01 -3.37 5.48
C ARG A 129 10.28 -4.48 6.47
N PHE A 130 10.98 -5.51 6.04
CA PHE A 130 11.28 -6.67 6.85
C PHE A 130 12.62 -7.30 6.48
N GLY A 131 13.06 -8.24 7.29
CA GLY A 131 14.33 -8.91 7.16
C GLY A 131 14.95 -9.20 8.51
N PHE A 132 16.26 -9.37 8.55
CA PHE A 132 16.98 -9.62 9.78
C PHE A 132 16.89 -8.46 10.75
N THR A 133 16.54 -8.77 12.01
CA THR A 133 16.41 -7.79 13.10
C THR A 133 17.57 -7.88 14.07
N ARG A 134 18.03 -9.10 14.37
CA ARG A 134 19.07 -9.38 15.37
C ARG A 134 19.91 -10.58 14.98
N ILE A 135 21.18 -10.52 15.33
CA ILE A 135 22.09 -11.64 15.26
C ILE A 135 22.68 -11.91 16.65
N SER A 136 22.68 -13.17 17.06
CA SER A 136 23.34 -13.63 18.26
C SER A 136 24.31 -14.74 17.90
N ALA A 137 25.53 -14.67 18.38
CA ALA A 137 26.52 -15.72 18.23
C ALA A 137 26.97 -16.24 19.58
N THR A 138 27.11 -17.56 19.67
CA THR A 138 27.65 -18.25 20.82
C THR A 138 28.90 -18.99 20.40
N ASP A 139 30.00 -18.79 21.11
CA ASP A 139 31.27 -19.44 20.82
C ASP A 139 31.19 -20.96 20.83
N ILE A 140 32.21 -21.63 20.30
CA ILE A 140 32.27 -23.09 20.16
C ILE A 140 32.14 -23.80 21.52
N PHE A 141 32.68 -23.20 22.59
CA PHE A 141 32.66 -23.78 23.96
C PHE A 141 31.39 -23.43 24.72
N GLY A 142 30.58 -22.48 24.23
CA GLY A 142 29.37 -21.98 24.91
C GLY A 142 29.66 -21.11 26.14
N LEU A 143 30.86 -20.52 26.20
CA LEU A 143 31.31 -19.66 27.28
C LEU A 143 30.84 -18.22 27.10
N ILE A 144 30.87 -17.71 25.86
CA ILE A 144 30.55 -16.33 25.52
C ILE A 144 29.40 -16.32 24.51
N SER A 145 28.42 -15.47 24.77
CA SER A 145 27.35 -15.23 23.79
C SER A 145 27.15 -13.73 23.66
N ILE A 146 27.19 -13.22 22.44
CA ILE A 146 27.05 -11.80 22.12
C ILE A 146 25.90 -11.66 21.15
N SER A 147 25.10 -10.60 21.34
CA SER A 147 23.96 -10.29 20.49
C SER A 147 24.02 -8.84 20.03
N PHE A 148 23.85 -8.63 18.73
CA PHE A 148 23.80 -7.30 18.14
C PHE A 148 22.51 -7.11 17.35
N PRO A 149 21.94 -5.88 17.33
CA PRO A 149 20.93 -5.54 16.36
C PRO A 149 21.53 -5.56 14.95
N PHE A 150 20.77 -5.98 13.96
CA PHE A 150 21.27 -6.13 12.59
C PHE A 150 21.70 -4.80 11.95
N THR A 151 21.24 -3.66 12.51
CA THR A 151 21.60 -2.31 12.09
C THR A 151 23.11 -1.98 12.18
N VAL A 152 23.87 -2.77 12.94
CA VAL A 152 25.33 -2.61 13.08
C VAL A 152 26.09 -3.07 11.86
N PHE A 153 25.49 -3.92 11.03
CA PHE A 153 26.18 -4.49 9.86
C PHE A 153 26.03 -3.58 8.63
N THR A 154 27.10 -3.44 7.85
CA THR A 154 27.15 -2.60 6.64
C THR A 154 26.16 -3.08 5.56
N SER A 155 25.85 -4.37 5.52
CA SER A 155 24.86 -4.99 4.65
C SER A 155 23.42 -4.79 5.09
N HIS A 156 23.19 -3.93 6.10
CA HIS A 156 21.87 -3.63 6.63
C HIS A 156 21.00 -2.93 5.60
N ARG A 157 20.23 -3.70 4.87
CA ARG A 157 19.11 -3.20 4.06
C ARG A 157 17.90 -4.07 4.32
N LEU A 158 16.91 -3.52 5.00
CA LEU A 158 15.60 -4.17 5.04
C LEU A 158 15.05 -4.24 3.61
N VAL A 159 14.48 -5.37 3.29
CA VAL A 159 13.81 -5.58 2.02
C VAL A 159 12.50 -4.81 2.04
N LYS A 160 12.19 -4.15 0.94
CA LYS A 160 10.95 -3.39 0.77
C LYS A 160 10.00 -4.18 -0.11
N LEU A 161 8.76 -4.28 0.32
CA LEU A 161 7.66 -4.85 -0.44
C LEU A 161 6.51 -3.86 -0.47
N LEU A 162 6.07 -3.50 -1.67
CA LEU A 162 4.86 -2.71 -1.86
C LEU A 162 3.70 -3.64 -2.21
N VAL A 163 2.70 -3.68 -1.35
CA VAL A 163 1.48 -4.46 -1.58
C VAL A 163 0.37 -3.54 -2.05
N TYR A 164 -0.09 -3.79 -3.27
CA TYR A 164 -1.18 -3.07 -3.89
C TYR A 164 -2.54 -3.54 -3.37
N PRO A 165 -3.57 -2.66 -3.33
CA PRO A 165 -4.94 -3.07 -3.03
C PRO A 165 -5.47 -4.02 -4.10
N ARG A 166 -6.49 -4.82 -3.77
CA ARG A 166 -7.15 -5.65 -4.77
C ARG A 166 -8.08 -4.80 -5.63
N ILE A 167 -7.99 -4.96 -6.95
CA ILE A 167 -8.91 -4.31 -7.88
C ILE A 167 -10.17 -5.16 -8.00
N ARG A 168 -11.32 -4.56 -7.73
CA ARG A 168 -12.63 -5.17 -7.91
C ARG A 168 -13.34 -4.55 -9.11
N PRO A 169 -13.92 -5.34 -10.00
CA PRO A 169 -14.66 -4.79 -11.12
C PRO A 169 -15.93 -4.09 -10.67
N ILE A 170 -16.22 -2.92 -11.25
CA ILE A 170 -17.47 -2.18 -11.08
C ILE A 170 -18.29 -2.34 -12.36
N LEU A 171 -19.58 -2.63 -12.24
CA LEU A 171 -20.46 -2.75 -13.42
C LEU A 171 -20.74 -1.40 -14.10
N PRO A 172 -21.00 -1.41 -15.41
CA PRO A 172 -21.13 -0.19 -16.21
C PRO A 172 -22.27 0.77 -15.81
N GLY A 173 -23.25 0.34 -15.03
CA GLY A 173 -24.45 1.11 -14.72
C GLY A 173 -24.34 2.14 -13.58
N ILE A 174 -23.23 2.19 -12.83
CA ILE A 174 -23.14 3.04 -11.62
C ILE A 174 -23.08 4.54 -11.95
N PHE A 175 -22.55 4.90 -13.11
CA PHE A 175 -22.40 6.30 -13.55
C PHE A 175 -23.59 6.80 -14.39
N VAL A 176 -24.55 5.93 -14.67
CA VAL A 176 -25.72 6.28 -15.53
C VAL A 176 -26.88 6.66 -14.64
N ASN A 177 -27.21 7.94 -14.57
CA ASN A 177 -28.50 8.36 -14.06
C ASN A 177 -29.61 7.77 -14.93
N ARG A 178 -30.51 7.00 -14.32
CA ARG A 178 -31.63 6.28 -14.96
C ARG A 178 -32.62 7.14 -15.73
N GLU A 179 -32.47 8.45 -15.78
CA GLU A 179 -33.51 9.34 -16.31
C GLU A 179 -33.37 9.82 -17.73
N LYS A 180 -32.36 9.43 -18.50
CA LYS A 180 -32.28 9.75 -19.93
C LYS A 180 -31.74 8.61 -20.78
N GLU A 181 -32.44 7.50 -20.80
CA GLU A 181 -32.29 6.51 -21.87
C GLU A 181 -33.12 6.93 -23.08
N GLY A 182 -32.51 7.70 -23.97
CA GLY A 182 -32.92 7.80 -25.35
C GLY A 182 -32.08 6.84 -26.21
N PRO A 183 -32.61 6.25 -27.28
CA PRO A 183 -31.99 5.13 -28.00
C PRO A 183 -30.91 5.58 -29.01
N THR A 184 -29.80 6.18 -28.54
CA THR A 184 -28.64 6.44 -29.44
C THR A 184 -27.38 6.59 -28.60
N ASP A 185 -26.77 5.47 -28.25
CA ASP A 185 -25.61 5.44 -27.39
C ASP A 185 -24.32 5.13 -28.12
N SER A 186 -23.72 6.18 -28.67
CA SER A 186 -22.30 6.22 -28.93
C SER A 186 -21.67 7.30 -28.04
N PRO A 187 -20.60 7.03 -27.28
CA PRO A 187 -19.87 8.05 -26.50
C PRO A 187 -19.41 9.22 -27.38
N PHE A 188 -19.16 8.96 -28.66
CA PHE A 188 -18.80 9.98 -29.65
C PHE A 188 -19.97 10.89 -30.07
N ALA A 189 -21.22 10.40 -30.06
CA ALA A 189 -22.40 11.22 -30.39
C ALA A 189 -22.70 12.26 -29.31
N ARG A 190 -22.43 11.94 -28.04
CA ARG A 190 -22.61 12.85 -26.88
C ARG A 190 -21.59 13.98 -26.86
N ALA A 191 -20.35 13.73 -27.27
CA ALA A 191 -19.31 14.75 -27.35
C ALA A 191 -19.63 15.76 -28.50
N GLU A 192 -20.28 15.33 -29.58
CA GLU A 192 -20.69 16.21 -30.66
C GLU A 192 -21.91 17.09 -30.33
N GLU A 193 -22.81 16.65 -29.43
CA GLU A 193 -23.98 17.44 -29.00
C GLU A 193 -23.65 18.54 -28.00
N LEU A 194 -22.58 18.36 -27.21
CA LEU A 194 -22.15 19.30 -26.14
C LEU A 194 -21.07 20.26 -26.62
N SER A 195 -20.45 20.02 -27.81
CA SER A 195 -19.39 20.87 -28.31
C SER A 195 -19.97 22.12 -28.99
N SER A 196 -19.57 23.30 -28.50
CA SER A 196 -19.84 24.55 -29.21
C SER A 196 -19.06 24.56 -30.55
N ILE A 197 -19.67 25.11 -31.60
CA ILE A 197 -18.99 25.30 -32.88
C ILE A 197 -17.90 26.35 -32.65
N ALA A 198 -16.62 25.95 -32.63
CA ALA A 198 -15.50 26.84 -32.43
C ALA A 198 -15.20 27.66 -33.70
N ASP A 199 -15.23 27.00 -34.85
CA ASP A 199 -14.93 27.65 -36.12
C ASP A 199 -15.59 26.89 -37.30
N ILE A 200 -15.58 27.52 -38.47
CA ILE A 200 -16.09 26.94 -39.71
C ILE A 200 -14.99 27.04 -40.74
N ARG A 201 -14.41 25.92 -41.15
CA ARG A 201 -13.35 25.85 -42.16
C ARG A 201 -13.85 25.22 -43.47
N ASP A 202 -13.06 25.40 -44.52
CA ASP A 202 -13.29 24.72 -45.78
C ASP A 202 -13.12 23.20 -45.67
N PHE A 203 -14.01 22.45 -46.35
CA PHE A 203 -13.98 20.99 -46.42
C PHE A 203 -12.67 20.48 -47.02
N ARG A 204 -12.10 19.46 -46.44
CA ARG A 204 -10.93 18.75 -46.95
C ARG A 204 -11.30 17.30 -47.24
N GLU A 205 -10.62 16.71 -48.22
CA GLU A 205 -10.82 15.30 -48.58
C GLU A 205 -10.50 14.41 -47.40
N GLY A 206 -11.49 13.61 -46.95
CA GLY A 206 -11.41 12.80 -45.69
C GLY A 206 -12.29 13.33 -44.55
N ASP A 207 -12.84 14.55 -44.66
CA ASP A 207 -13.75 15.05 -43.62
C ASP A 207 -15.11 14.31 -43.65
N PRO A 208 -15.68 13.94 -42.49
CA PRO A 208 -16.98 13.30 -42.43
C PRO A 208 -18.08 14.24 -42.93
N LEU A 209 -18.88 13.81 -43.92
CA LEU A 209 -20.00 14.57 -44.43
C LEU A 209 -21.04 14.97 -43.36
N LYS A 210 -21.11 14.26 -42.27
CA LYS A 210 -21.95 14.53 -41.11
C LYS A 210 -21.59 15.86 -40.42
N ARG A 211 -20.33 16.31 -40.51
CA ARG A 211 -19.85 17.58 -39.97
C ARG A 211 -20.02 18.77 -40.89
N VAL A 212 -20.54 18.59 -42.09
CA VAL A 212 -20.76 19.68 -43.05
C VAL A 212 -21.90 20.60 -42.57
N HIS A 213 -21.61 21.90 -42.51
CA HIS A 213 -22.62 22.91 -42.20
C HIS A 213 -23.45 23.25 -43.43
N TRP A 214 -24.40 22.40 -43.80
CA TRP A 214 -25.16 22.46 -45.06
C TRP A 214 -25.78 23.85 -45.34
N LYS A 215 -26.34 24.51 -44.33
CA LYS A 215 -26.96 25.83 -44.48
C LYS A 215 -25.95 26.91 -44.89
N LEU A 216 -24.75 26.91 -44.33
CA LEU A 216 -23.73 27.90 -44.66
C LEU A 216 -23.00 27.52 -45.95
N SER A 217 -22.81 26.24 -46.23
CA SER A 217 -22.26 25.72 -47.47
C SER A 217 -23.10 26.11 -48.69
N ALA A 218 -24.40 25.97 -48.57
CA ALA A 218 -25.34 26.39 -49.63
C ALA A 218 -25.28 27.89 -49.88
N ARG A 219 -25.12 28.71 -48.86
CA ARG A 219 -25.02 30.17 -49.01
C ARG A 219 -23.70 30.61 -49.64
N ASN A 220 -22.61 29.95 -49.29
CA ASN A 220 -21.26 30.33 -49.73
C ASN A 220 -20.79 29.55 -50.95
N ARG A 221 -21.63 28.66 -51.51
CA ARG A 221 -21.32 27.80 -52.68
C ARG A 221 -20.04 26.99 -52.57
N LYS A 222 -19.64 26.64 -51.36
CA LYS A 222 -18.50 25.77 -51.06
C LYS A 222 -18.82 24.95 -49.82
N LEU A 223 -18.26 23.75 -49.75
CA LEU A 223 -18.46 22.90 -48.60
C LEU A 223 -17.69 23.44 -47.40
N LEU A 224 -18.42 23.69 -46.33
CA LEU A 224 -17.89 24.17 -45.04
C LEU A 224 -18.14 23.13 -43.96
N VAL A 225 -17.12 22.83 -43.20
CA VAL A 225 -17.15 21.87 -42.09
C VAL A 225 -17.15 22.63 -40.77
N LYS A 226 -18.00 22.21 -39.85
CA LYS A 226 -18.00 22.67 -38.47
C LYS A 226 -16.75 22.12 -37.76
N GLU A 227 -15.92 22.97 -37.28
CA GLU A 227 -14.85 22.66 -36.36
C GLU A 227 -15.41 22.88 -34.95
N PHE A 228 -15.51 21.79 -34.20
CA PHE A 228 -15.99 21.87 -32.83
C PHE A 228 -14.80 22.16 -31.93
N GLU A 229 -14.96 23.05 -30.96
CA GLU A 229 -14.03 23.05 -29.81
C GLU A 229 -13.99 21.62 -29.29
N GLU A 230 -12.79 21.08 -29.07
CA GLU A 230 -12.64 19.92 -28.20
C GLU A 230 -13.20 20.36 -26.86
N SER A 231 -14.47 20.08 -26.64
CA SER A 231 -15.07 20.18 -25.32
C SER A 231 -14.27 19.20 -24.51
N LEU A 232 -13.31 19.72 -23.72
CA LEU A 232 -12.66 18.97 -22.69
C LEU A 232 -13.80 18.36 -21.89
N SER A 233 -13.99 17.04 -22.02
CA SER A 233 -14.97 16.34 -21.20
C SER A 233 -14.75 16.81 -19.79
N PRO A 234 -15.78 17.35 -19.10
CA PRO A 234 -15.55 17.95 -17.79
C PRO A 234 -14.88 16.90 -16.91
N ASP A 235 -13.75 17.29 -16.30
CA ASP A 235 -12.96 16.41 -15.46
C ASP A 235 -13.84 15.76 -14.40
N SER A 236 -13.71 14.48 -14.25
CA SER A 236 -14.30 13.78 -13.12
C SER A 236 -13.33 13.81 -11.94
N VAL A 237 -13.83 14.02 -10.74
CA VAL A 237 -12.99 14.07 -9.54
C VAL A 237 -13.29 12.89 -8.62
N ILE A 238 -12.25 12.27 -8.12
CA ILE A 238 -12.31 11.26 -7.05
C ILE A 238 -11.72 11.86 -5.79
N LEU A 239 -12.53 11.96 -4.74
CA LEU A 239 -12.09 12.36 -3.41
C LEU A 239 -12.10 11.15 -2.48
N VAL A 240 -10.97 10.89 -1.84
CA VAL A 240 -10.82 9.79 -0.90
C VAL A 240 -10.62 10.34 0.50
N ASP A 241 -11.49 9.92 1.42
CA ASP A 241 -11.41 10.27 2.82
C ASP A 241 -10.26 9.50 3.49
N CYS A 242 -9.22 10.22 3.84
CA CYS A 242 -8.03 9.70 4.51
C CYS A 242 -7.88 10.25 5.93
N THR A 243 -8.98 10.72 6.54
CA THR A 243 -8.96 11.23 7.92
C THR A 243 -8.65 10.12 8.92
N ALA A 244 -8.05 10.51 10.03
CA ALA A 244 -7.79 9.59 11.13
C ALA A 244 -9.10 9.07 11.71
N HIS A 245 -9.15 7.77 12.06
CA HIS A 245 -10.33 7.11 12.62
C HIS A 245 -10.02 6.43 13.95
N SER A 246 -11.06 6.03 14.68
CA SER A 246 -10.94 5.43 16.01
C SER A 246 -10.68 3.93 16.02
N PHE A 247 -10.84 3.25 14.89
CA PHE A 247 -10.61 1.81 14.79
C PHE A 247 -9.16 1.43 15.08
N LYS A 248 -8.94 0.24 15.65
CA LYS A 248 -7.61 -0.26 16.00
C LYS A 248 -7.40 -1.69 15.50
N GLY A 249 -6.14 -2.05 15.33
CA GLY A 249 -5.76 -3.42 14.99
C GLY A 249 -6.24 -3.85 13.59
N GLU A 250 -6.72 -5.08 13.50
CA GLU A 250 -7.16 -5.68 12.24
C GLU A 250 -8.39 -4.99 11.64
N ALA A 251 -9.32 -4.55 12.48
CA ALA A 251 -10.51 -3.84 12.05
C ALA A 251 -10.17 -2.51 11.35
N ALA A 252 -9.20 -1.77 11.88
CA ALA A 252 -8.70 -0.55 11.25
C ALA A 252 -8.19 -0.80 9.83
N VAL A 253 -7.36 -1.83 9.67
CA VAL A 253 -6.76 -2.16 8.38
C VAL A 253 -7.80 -2.65 7.37
N GLN A 254 -8.76 -3.45 7.80
CA GLN A 254 -9.86 -3.89 6.93
C GLN A 254 -10.73 -2.71 6.48
N TYR A 255 -10.98 -1.76 7.39
CA TYR A 255 -11.72 -0.55 7.11
C TYR A 255 -11.02 0.31 6.05
N GLU A 256 -9.75 0.64 6.29
CA GLU A 256 -8.90 1.39 5.38
C GLU A 256 -8.78 0.70 4.00
N ASP A 257 -8.55 -0.62 3.99
CA ASP A 257 -8.45 -1.41 2.76
C ASP A 257 -9.72 -1.34 1.91
N THR A 258 -10.91 -1.34 2.55
CA THR A 258 -12.19 -1.26 1.83
C THR A 258 -12.35 0.09 1.15
N ILE A 259 -11.99 1.20 1.82
CA ILE A 259 -12.00 2.55 1.23
C ILE A 259 -11.07 2.61 0.02
N ILE A 260 -9.86 2.09 0.16
CA ILE A 260 -8.86 2.16 -0.91
C ILE A 260 -9.16 1.20 -2.07
N GLU A 261 -9.68 -0.01 -1.80
CA GLU A 261 -10.13 -0.93 -2.84
C GLU A 261 -11.29 -0.32 -3.65
N CYS A 262 -12.19 0.40 -2.97
CA CYS A 262 -13.26 1.15 -3.62
C CYS A 262 -12.69 2.26 -4.54
N ALA A 263 -11.76 3.08 -4.03
CA ALA A 263 -11.11 4.12 -4.81
C ALA A 263 -10.36 3.56 -6.03
N ALA A 264 -9.64 2.45 -5.86
CA ALA A 264 -8.94 1.77 -6.93
C ALA A 264 -9.89 1.23 -8.01
N ALA A 265 -11.05 0.71 -7.59
CA ALA A 265 -12.06 0.19 -8.50
C ALA A 265 -12.69 1.32 -9.35
N PHE A 266 -13.02 2.47 -8.74
CA PHE A 266 -13.51 3.64 -9.48
C PHE A 266 -12.45 4.21 -10.42
N ALA A 267 -11.21 4.42 -9.95
CA ALA A 267 -10.13 4.91 -10.78
C ALA A 267 -9.85 3.98 -11.97
N LYS A 268 -9.79 2.67 -11.72
CA LYS A 268 -9.62 1.67 -12.79
C LYS A 268 -10.73 1.73 -13.82
N ARG A 269 -11.98 1.77 -13.38
CA ARG A 269 -13.13 1.83 -14.27
C ARG A 269 -13.13 3.08 -15.13
N MET A 270 -12.89 4.25 -14.52
CA MET A 270 -12.92 5.52 -15.23
C MET A 270 -11.76 5.64 -16.24
N THR A 271 -10.56 5.18 -15.89
CA THR A 271 -9.43 5.15 -16.81
C THR A 271 -9.64 4.16 -17.95
N ASP A 272 -10.27 3.00 -17.71
CA ASP A 272 -10.62 2.04 -18.77
C ASP A 272 -11.67 2.58 -19.73
N ASP A 273 -12.56 3.44 -19.24
CA ASP A 273 -13.57 4.15 -20.08
C ASP A 273 -13.00 5.43 -20.72
N PHE A 274 -11.68 5.68 -20.63
CA PHE A 274 -10.99 6.88 -21.15
C PHE A 274 -11.60 8.21 -20.65
N GLN A 275 -12.08 8.22 -19.41
CA GLN A 275 -12.58 9.43 -18.76
C GLN A 275 -11.44 10.19 -18.11
N PRO A 276 -11.29 11.50 -18.33
CA PRO A 276 -10.32 12.31 -17.61
C PRO A 276 -10.72 12.42 -16.14
N ILE A 277 -9.80 12.00 -15.27
CA ILE A 277 -10.01 11.98 -13.82
C ILE A 277 -8.89 12.69 -13.08
N LYS A 278 -9.25 13.34 -11.99
CA LYS A 278 -8.32 13.85 -10.97
C LYS A 278 -8.67 13.21 -9.63
N MET A 279 -7.67 12.66 -8.97
CA MET A 279 -7.85 12.11 -7.62
C MET A 279 -7.15 13.01 -6.62
N PHE A 280 -7.88 13.41 -5.58
CA PHE A 280 -7.35 14.18 -4.47
C PHE A 280 -7.42 13.36 -3.19
N THR A 281 -6.34 13.40 -2.43
CA THR A 281 -6.26 12.79 -1.11
C THR A 281 -5.63 13.76 -0.13
N TYR A 282 -6.17 13.80 1.10
CA TYR A 282 -5.72 14.64 2.20
C TYR A 282 -5.31 13.74 3.37
N SER A 283 -4.10 13.14 3.26
CA SER A 283 -3.49 12.41 4.37
C SER A 283 -2.69 13.38 5.23
N ASN A 284 -1.35 13.39 5.15
CA ASN A 284 -0.52 14.41 5.79
C ASN A 284 -0.44 15.69 4.95
N GLU A 285 -0.47 15.53 3.64
CA GLU A 285 -0.38 16.60 2.66
C GLU A 285 -1.43 16.38 1.57
N ARG A 286 -1.81 17.46 0.87
CA ARG A 286 -2.64 17.35 -0.32
C ARG A 286 -1.85 16.68 -1.43
N THR A 287 -2.36 15.56 -1.91
CA THR A 287 -1.78 14.87 -3.07
C THR A 287 -2.80 14.81 -4.19
N GLU A 288 -2.33 15.09 -5.41
CA GLU A 288 -3.14 15.09 -6.62
C GLU A 288 -2.49 14.19 -7.66
N VAL A 289 -3.30 13.34 -8.29
CA VAL A 289 -2.93 12.54 -9.45
C VAL A 289 -4.02 12.70 -10.49
N SER A 290 -3.62 12.90 -11.75
CA SER A 290 -4.54 13.04 -12.90
C SER A 290 -4.18 12.05 -14.00
N GLY A 291 -5.18 11.64 -14.76
CA GLY A 291 -5.02 10.75 -15.90
C GLY A 291 -6.33 10.57 -16.65
N SER A 292 -6.27 10.01 -17.85
CA SER A 292 -7.43 9.85 -18.72
C SER A 292 -7.47 8.51 -19.45
N SER A 293 -6.49 7.65 -19.21
CA SER A 293 -6.33 6.41 -19.97
C SER A 293 -5.87 5.25 -19.08
N PRO A 294 -6.01 4.00 -19.53
CA PRO A 294 -5.52 2.84 -18.80
C PRO A 294 -4.00 2.88 -18.50
N VAL A 295 -3.22 3.62 -19.31
CA VAL A 295 -1.78 3.79 -19.11
C VAL A 295 -1.47 4.64 -17.87
N ASP A 296 -2.39 5.53 -17.47
CA ASP A 296 -2.24 6.41 -16.32
C ASP A 296 -2.63 5.74 -15.01
N PHE A 297 -3.38 4.63 -15.07
CA PHE A 297 -3.86 3.90 -13.88
C PHE A 297 -2.77 3.51 -12.88
N PRO A 298 -1.57 3.07 -13.27
CA PRO A 298 -0.51 2.73 -12.34
C PRO A 298 -0.15 3.85 -11.37
N ALA A 299 -0.24 5.12 -11.78
CA ALA A 299 0.05 6.27 -10.90
C ALA A 299 -0.99 6.38 -9.77
N PHE A 300 -2.28 6.21 -10.08
CA PHE A 300 -3.35 6.13 -9.07
C PHE A 300 -3.17 4.94 -8.14
N TYR A 301 -2.79 3.81 -8.70
CA TYR A 301 -2.64 2.55 -7.97
C TYR A 301 -1.47 2.61 -6.98
N GLU A 302 -0.36 3.22 -7.38
CA GLU A 302 0.79 3.45 -6.51
C GLU A 302 0.44 4.43 -5.39
N LEU A 303 -0.21 5.58 -5.70
CA LEU A 303 -0.68 6.51 -4.68
C LEU A 303 -1.55 5.78 -3.65
N LEU A 304 -2.60 5.07 -4.10
CA LEU A 304 -3.54 4.37 -3.24
C LEU A 304 -2.88 3.29 -2.36
N SER A 305 -1.82 2.65 -2.86
CA SER A 305 -1.09 1.64 -2.08
C SER A 305 -0.31 2.23 -0.89
N ARG A 306 0.09 3.52 -0.98
CA ARG A 306 0.93 4.20 0.02
C ARG A 306 0.15 5.09 0.99
N ILE A 307 -1.13 5.36 0.73
CA ILE A 307 -1.96 6.23 1.58
C ILE A 307 -2.05 5.69 3.00
N LYS A 308 -1.90 6.60 3.96
CA LYS A 308 -2.13 6.38 5.39
C LYS A 308 -3.29 7.25 5.86
N PHE A 309 -4.10 6.71 6.77
CA PHE A 309 -5.24 7.41 7.34
C PHE A 309 -4.80 8.22 8.56
N GLN A 310 -4.22 9.39 8.31
CA GLN A 310 -3.64 10.30 9.31
C GLN A 310 -4.03 11.75 9.04
N GLY A 311 -5.00 12.00 8.14
CA GLY A 311 -5.45 13.33 7.80
C GLY A 311 -6.26 13.97 8.93
N ASP A 312 -6.01 15.26 9.17
CA ASP A 312 -6.75 16.07 10.14
C ASP A 312 -7.90 16.86 9.47
N LEU A 313 -7.88 16.98 8.14
CA LEU A 313 -8.85 17.74 7.38
C LEU A 313 -10.10 16.90 7.11
N SER A 314 -11.28 17.36 7.57
CA SER A 314 -12.53 16.66 7.26
C SER A 314 -12.83 16.66 5.76
N LEU A 315 -13.48 15.61 5.27
CA LEU A 315 -13.83 15.48 3.85
C LEU A 315 -14.71 16.65 3.39
N ALA A 316 -15.63 17.12 4.24
CA ALA A 316 -16.44 18.29 3.97
C ALA A 316 -15.59 19.57 3.78
N ALA A 317 -14.58 19.77 4.61
CA ALA A 317 -13.64 20.87 4.48
C ALA A 317 -12.77 20.75 3.21
N ALA A 318 -12.32 19.53 2.87
CA ALA A 318 -11.59 19.26 1.64
C ALA A 318 -12.43 19.62 0.41
N ILE A 319 -13.71 19.25 0.36
CA ILE A 319 -14.63 19.63 -0.72
C ILE A 319 -14.78 21.15 -0.82
N LYS A 320 -14.91 21.84 0.31
CA LYS A 320 -15.02 23.31 0.33
C LYS A 320 -13.76 23.98 -0.21
N LEU A 321 -12.57 23.45 0.08
CA LEU A 321 -11.28 23.95 -0.44
C LEU A 321 -11.16 23.76 -1.95
N GLU A 322 -11.57 22.62 -2.47
CA GLU A 322 -11.52 22.31 -3.90
C GLU A 322 -12.67 22.92 -4.71
N ARG A 323 -13.54 23.71 -4.10
CA ARG A 323 -14.78 24.24 -4.74
C ARG A 323 -14.50 24.98 -6.06
N THR A 324 -13.38 25.67 -6.18
CA THR A 324 -13.00 26.37 -7.43
C THR A 324 -12.61 25.37 -8.53
N THR A 325 -11.97 24.28 -8.17
CA THR A 325 -11.62 23.17 -9.09
C THR A 325 -12.88 22.37 -9.44
N LEU A 326 -13.84 22.28 -8.50
CA LEU A 326 -15.10 21.55 -8.63
C LEU A 326 -16.16 22.29 -9.45
N GLY A 327 -15.98 23.60 -9.75
CA GLY A 327 -17.01 24.46 -10.36
C GLY A 327 -17.45 24.07 -11.79
N ASN A 328 -16.62 23.31 -12.54
CA ASN A 328 -16.90 22.86 -13.90
C ASN A 328 -16.84 21.33 -14.05
N LEU A 329 -17.18 20.59 -13.00
CA LEU A 329 -17.05 19.13 -13.00
C LEU A 329 -18.13 18.40 -13.79
N GLY A 330 -17.73 17.33 -14.44
CA GLY A 330 -18.64 16.33 -15.02
C GLY A 330 -19.23 15.42 -13.96
N SER A 331 -18.41 14.91 -13.06
CA SER A 331 -18.85 14.05 -11.96
C SER A 331 -17.89 14.11 -10.76
N LEU A 332 -18.45 13.90 -9.59
CA LEU A 332 -17.71 13.84 -8.33
C LEU A 332 -17.94 12.47 -7.67
N VAL A 333 -16.90 11.70 -7.53
CA VAL A 333 -16.92 10.43 -6.80
C VAL A 333 -16.28 10.66 -5.42
N ILE A 334 -17.01 10.35 -4.39
CA ILE A 334 -16.59 10.52 -3.00
C ILE A 334 -16.56 9.16 -2.33
N ILE A 335 -15.40 8.78 -1.82
CA ILE A 335 -15.24 7.60 -0.99
C ILE A 335 -15.03 8.09 0.44
N SER A 336 -16.08 7.98 1.24
CA SER A 336 -16.14 8.50 2.59
C SER A 336 -16.06 7.38 3.62
N GLN A 337 -15.55 7.74 4.76
CA GLN A 337 -15.82 7.05 6.01
C GLN A 337 -17.30 7.25 6.39
N THR A 338 -17.66 7.01 7.64
CA THR A 338 -19.02 7.27 8.13
C THR A 338 -19.43 8.72 7.82
N PRO A 339 -20.51 8.94 7.05
CA PRO A 339 -20.95 10.29 6.68
C PRO A 339 -21.29 11.13 7.91
N THR A 340 -20.92 12.42 7.88
CA THR A 340 -21.22 13.40 8.90
C THR A 340 -22.29 14.37 8.41
N ASP A 341 -22.99 15.08 9.34
CA ASP A 341 -23.98 16.10 8.99
C ASP A 341 -23.37 17.23 8.15
N GLU A 342 -22.11 17.62 8.44
CA GLU A 342 -21.40 18.61 7.64
C GLU A 342 -21.18 18.15 6.20
N LEU A 343 -20.84 16.89 5.99
CA LEU A 343 -20.68 16.30 4.66
C LEU A 343 -22.04 16.30 3.92
N TYR A 344 -23.11 15.93 4.62
CA TYR A 344 -24.46 15.93 4.06
C TYR A 344 -24.88 17.31 3.53
N GLU A 345 -24.66 18.39 4.29
CA GLU A 345 -24.97 19.76 3.87
C GLU A 345 -24.18 20.17 2.61
N VAL A 346 -22.89 19.84 2.58
CA VAL A 346 -22.04 20.15 1.43
C VAL A 346 -22.48 19.40 0.18
N LEU A 347 -22.80 18.10 0.31
CA LEU A 347 -23.27 17.28 -0.81
C LEU A 347 -24.62 17.74 -1.35
N THR A 348 -25.53 18.13 -0.45
CA THR A 348 -26.83 18.70 -0.84
C THR A 348 -26.65 19.96 -1.68
N THR A 349 -25.81 20.89 -1.22
CA THR A 349 -25.51 22.13 -1.95
C THR A 349 -24.91 21.89 -3.33
N LEU A 350 -24.00 20.90 -3.43
CA LEU A 350 -23.38 20.53 -4.71
C LEU A 350 -24.38 19.83 -5.65
N ALA A 351 -25.25 18.97 -5.14
CA ALA A 351 -26.29 18.32 -5.93
C ALA A 351 -27.28 19.35 -6.50
N GLU A 352 -27.69 20.34 -5.71
CA GLU A 352 -28.55 21.46 -6.15
C GLU A 352 -27.88 22.32 -7.23
N SER A 353 -26.56 22.40 -7.24
CA SER A 353 -25.80 23.09 -8.33
C SER A 353 -25.69 22.28 -9.62
N GLY A 354 -26.26 21.08 -9.69
CA GLY A 354 -26.27 20.22 -10.88
C GLY A 354 -25.04 19.31 -11.02
N CYS A 355 -24.18 19.22 -10.00
CA CYS A 355 -23.06 18.28 -9.99
C CYS A 355 -23.57 16.84 -9.86
N ARG A 356 -23.06 15.92 -10.71
CA ARG A 356 -23.35 14.49 -10.59
C ARG A 356 -22.45 13.89 -9.50
N ILE A 357 -23.05 13.44 -8.40
CA ILE A 357 -22.33 12.95 -7.23
C ILE A 357 -22.57 11.46 -7.04
N THR A 358 -21.48 10.72 -6.86
CA THR A 358 -21.51 9.32 -6.40
C THR A 358 -20.81 9.24 -5.06
N LEU A 359 -21.54 8.82 -4.03
CA LEU A 359 -21.03 8.66 -2.67
C LEU A 359 -20.93 7.17 -2.32
N ALA A 360 -19.71 6.69 -2.08
CA ALA A 360 -19.47 5.37 -1.49
C ALA A 360 -19.09 5.57 -0.01
N ALA A 361 -20.01 5.26 0.89
CA ALA A 361 -19.79 5.37 2.32
C ALA A 361 -19.41 4.02 2.90
N VAL A 362 -18.22 3.92 3.51
CA VAL A 362 -17.77 2.74 4.24
C VAL A 362 -18.17 2.89 5.70
N VAL A 363 -19.12 2.09 6.14
CA VAL A 363 -19.72 2.19 7.47
C VAL A 363 -19.54 0.87 8.21
N ASP A 364 -19.23 0.91 9.50
CA ASP A 364 -19.20 -0.28 10.33
C ASP A 364 -20.62 -0.81 10.55
N LYS A 365 -20.80 -2.12 10.47
CA LYS A 365 -22.10 -2.78 10.68
C LYS A 365 -22.68 -2.50 12.07
N ASP A 366 -21.80 -2.40 13.06
CA ASP A 366 -22.20 -2.19 14.46
C ASP A 366 -22.53 -0.70 14.78
N VAL A 367 -22.15 0.22 13.88
CA VAL A 367 -22.35 1.68 14.01
C VAL A 367 -23.42 2.19 13.04
N THR A 368 -24.01 1.32 12.23
CA THR A 368 -25.06 1.73 11.28
C THR A 368 -26.32 2.16 12.05
N ASP A 369 -26.40 3.47 12.33
CA ASP A 369 -27.54 4.10 12.98
C ASP A 369 -28.65 4.42 11.95
N ASP A 370 -29.89 4.40 12.39
CA ASP A 370 -31.06 4.85 11.60
C ASP A 370 -30.88 6.26 11.03
N HIS A 371 -30.07 7.10 11.67
CA HIS A 371 -29.73 8.44 11.20
C HIS A 371 -28.93 8.39 9.89
N ILE A 372 -27.90 7.56 9.81
CA ILE A 372 -27.05 7.40 8.61
C ILE A 372 -27.89 6.84 7.44
N ILE A 373 -28.74 5.85 7.73
CA ILE A 373 -29.63 5.27 6.70
C ILE A 373 -30.56 6.34 6.13
N ARG A 374 -31.18 7.15 7.00
CA ARG A 374 -32.07 8.24 6.56
C ARG A 374 -31.32 9.30 5.76
N MET A 375 -30.12 9.70 6.20
CA MET A 375 -29.27 10.65 5.51
C MET A 375 -28.91 10.18 4.10
N LEU A 376 -28.46 8.94 3.94
CA LEU A 376 -28.14 8.36 2.63
C LEU A 376 -29.38 8.22 1.75
N GLY A 377 -30.54 7.88 2.34
CA GLY A 377 -31.82 7.82 1.63
C GLY A 377 -32.26 9.19 1.09
N ASP A 378 -32.13 10.24 1.90
CA ASP A 378 -32.47 11.62 1.48
C ASP A 378 -31.50 12.13 0.40
N LEU A 379 -30.19 11.85 0.51
CA LEU A 379 -29.23 12.17 -0.54
C LEU A 379 -29.58 11.48 -1.86
N SER A 380 -30.04 10.23 -1.81
CA SER A 380 -30.48 9.50 -3.01
C SER A 380 -31.71 10.15 -3.66
N LEU A 381 -32.66 10.65 -2.87
CA LEU A 381 -33.84 11.39 -3.37
C LEU A 381 -33.45 12.73 -4.03
N ARG A 382 -32.33 13.32 -3.62
CA ARG A 382 -31.77 14.57 -4.19
C ARG A 382 -30.85 14.32 -5.42
N GLY A 383 -30.78 13.09 -5.91
CA GLY A 383 -30.00 12.75 -7.11
C GLY A 383 -28.53 12.39 -6.86
N VAL A 384 -28.14 12.18 -5.59
CA VAL A 384 -26.81 11.62 -5.26
C VAL A 384 -26.86 10.09 -5.31
N ASN A 385 -26.02 9.47 -6.11
CA ASN A 385 -25.89 8.00 -6.11
C ASN A 385 -25.14 7.55 -4.87
N SER A 386 -25.86 7.06 -3.85
CA SER A 386 -25.26 6.63 -2.58
C SER A 386 -25.18 5.12 -2.44
N PHE A 387 -24.00 4.62 -2.05
CA PHE A 387 -23.73 3.21 -1.79
C PHE A 387 -23.16 3.04 -0.38
N THR A 388 -23.67 2.04 0.34
CA THR A 388 -23.14 1.65 1.64
C THR A 388 -22.28 0.41 1.49
N LEU A 389 -21.05 0.50 1.96
CA LEU A 389 -20.04 -0.58 1.95
C LEU A 389 -19.70 -0.94 3.40
N PHE A 390 -19.42 -2.22 3.64
CA PHE A 390 -18.99 -2.68 4.96
C PHE A 390 -17.53 -3.18 4.92
N PRO A 391 -16.76 -2.96 5.99
CA PRO A 391 -15.38 -3.41 6.07
C PRO A 391 -15.24 -4.91 5.78
N GLY A 392 -14.31 -5.25 4.86
CA GLY A 392 -14.04 -6.64 4.48
C GLY A 392 -15.06 -7.30 3.54
N GLU A 393 -16.14 -6.60 3.17
CA GLU A 393 -17.12 -7.09 2.19
C GLU A 393 -16.56 -7.01 0.76
N ASP A 394 -17.08 -7.88 -0.12
CA ASP A 394 -16.74 -7.79 -1.54
C ASP A 394 -17.49 -6.61 -2.18
N ILE A 395 -16.73 -5.56 -2.52
CA ILE A 395 -17.24 -4.31 -3.09
C ILE A 395 -18.03 -4.57 -4.38
N SER A 396 -17.66 -5.59 -5.16
CA SER A 396 -18.35 -5.93 -6.41
C SER A 396 -19.80 -6.33 -6.22
N LEU A 397 -20.17 -6.87 -5.05
CA LEU A 397 -21.55 -7.23 -4.73
C LEU A 397 -22.47 -6.00 -4.56
N ARG A 398 -21.91 -4.90 -4.08
CA ARG A 398 -22.66 -3.65 -3.83
C ARG A 398 -22.59 -2.68 -5.01
N LEU A 399 -21.42 -2.59 -5.62
CA LEU A 399 -21.18 -1.73 -6.78
C LEU A 399 -21.49 -2.46 -8.10
N GLY A 400 -21.87 -3.74 -8.04
CA GLY A 400 -22.19 -4.57 -9.19
C GLY A 400 -23.68 -4.58 -9.60
N GLY A 401 -24.54 -3.87 -8.87
CA GLY A 401 -26.00 -3.97 -9.05
C GLY A 401 -26.53 -5.30 -8.48
N ALA A 402 -27.56 -5.24 -7.67
CA ALA A 402 -28.28 -6.43 -7.26
C ALA A 402 -28.75 -7.20 -8.51
N VAL A 403 -28.35 -8.49 -8.60
CA VAL A 403 -28.99 -9.44 -9.50
C VAL A 403 -30.39 -9.69 -8.99
#